data_54dd24fcce70d5c19167f42292dcf46b
#
_entry.id   54dd24fcce70d5c19167f42292dcf46b
#
_cell.length_a   1.000
_cell.length_b   1.000
_cell.length_c   1.000
_cell.angle_alpha   90.00
_cell.angle_beta   90.00
_cell.angle_gamma   90.00
#
_symmetry.space_group_name_H-M   'P 1'
#
loop_
_entity.id
_entity.type
_entity.pdbx_description
1 polymer ?
#
loop_
_entity_poly.entity_id
_entity_poly.type
_entity_poly.pdbx_seq_one_letter_code
_entity_poly.pdbx_strand_id
1 'polypeptide(L)'
;MTKYVFVTGGVVSSLGKGIAAASLGAILESRGIKVTMLKLDPYINVDPGTMSPFQHGEVFVTDDGAETDLDLGHYERFISQRMGKRNNFTTGQIYESVIKKERRGEYLGKTVQVIPHITDEIKASVKRGAEGADVAIIEVGGTVGDIESLPFLEAIRQMGFEEGKNNACYIHLTLLPWIPTAGELKTKPTQHSVKELREIGIQPDILLCRADRNIPEEERRKIALFTNVPSEAVISAIDADSIYQIPGLLHDQMLDEIVCHKLDILAKAADLSSWEKIAYALKNPKHLVNIAFVGKYIDLADSYKSLTEALIHAGIHTESKVKIHYIDSEDIEANGTSALADMDAILVPGGFGKRGTEGKIAAIAYARKNKVPYLGICLGMQLAVIEFARNAAKLNLANSTEFDPESPHQVVGLITEWQAADGSKETRSEDSDLGGTMRLGAQACPIVPNTMAADIYGKQVNERHRHRYEVNNHYVEQLKAAGLIISARTPTEDLCEIIELPKSSHPWFMAVQFHPEFTSNPRTGHPLFTAFVSAALANKKH
;
A
#
# COMPACT_ATOMS: atom_id res chain seq x y z
N MET A 1 24.13 -16.64 6.30
CA MET A 1 23.12 -17.47 5.60
C MET A 1 21.76 -16.92 6.02
N THR A 2 20.91 -16.59 5.06
CA THR A 2 19.58 -16.03 5.34
C THR A 2 18.70 -17.06 6.05
N LYS A 3 17.98 -16.65 7.07
CA LYS A 3 16.96 -17.43 7.77
C LYS A 3 15.58 -17.12 7.22
N TYR A 4 14.67 -18.07 7.21
CA TYR A 4 13.34 -17.95 6.62
C TYR A 4 12.24 -18.09 7.66
N VAL A 5 11.31 -17.13 7.68
CA VAL A 5 10.08 -17.20 8.48
C VAL A 5 8.91 -17.27 7.51
N PHE A 6 8.20 -18.39 7.50
CA PHE A 6 7.02 -18.58 6.65
C PHE A 6 5.76 -18.32 7.45
N VAL A 7 4.95 -17.35 6.99
CA VAL A 7 3.70 -16.96 7.63
C VAL A 7 2.54 -17.46 6.77
N THR A 8 1.76 -18.37 7.31
CA THR A 8 0.57 -18.94 6.69
C THR A 8 -0.69 -18.58 7.48
N GLY A 9 -1.86 -18.73 6.89
CA GLY A 9 -3.12 -18.50 7.60
C GLY A 9 -4.17 -19.51 7.22
N GLY A 10 -5.08 -19.75 8.14
CA GLY A 10 -6.20 -20.65 7.94
C GLY A 10 -7.50 -20.11 8.51
N VAL A 11 -8.58 -20.88 8.33
CA VAL A 11 -9.94 -20.61 8.76
C VAL A 11 -10.68 -19.61 7.87
N VAL A 12 -10.19 -18.35 7.76
CA VAL A 12 -10.79 -17.28 6.94
C VAL A 12 -9.71 -16.36 6.38
N SER A 13 -10.03 -15.63 5.32
CA SER A 13 -9.22 -14.53 4.80
C SER A 13 -9.21 -13.33 5.76
N SER A 14 -8.36 -12.35 5.49
CA SER A 14 -8.30 -11.08 6.24
C SER A 14 -8.03 -11.22 7.75
N LEU A 15 -7.37 -12.29 8.18
CA LEU A 15 -6.94 -12.48 9.58
C LEU A 15 -5.84 -11.52 10.03
N GLY A 16 -5.23 -10.78 9.10
CA GLY A 16 -4.13 -9.86 9.39
C GLY A 16 -2.74 -10.47 9.31
N LYS A 17 -2.53 -11.47 8.41
CA LYS A 17 -1.20 -12.06 8.15
C LYS A 17 -0.16 -11.00 7.84
N GLY A 18 -0.46 -10.07 6.91
CA GLY A 18 0.45 -9.00 6.50
C GLY A 18 0.89 -8.12 7.66
N ILE A 19 -0.05 -7.70 8.50
CA ILE A 19 0.23 -6.87 9.69
C ILE A 19 1.05 -7.65 10.73
N ALA A 20 0.72 -8.92 10.98
CA ALA A 20 1.47 -9.74 11.93
C ALA A 20 2.91 -9.99 11.45
N ALA A 21 3.08 -10.31 10.16
CA ALA A 21 4.39 -10.49 9.52
C ALA A 21 5.21 -9.19 9.54
N ALA A 22 4.60 -8.06 9.18
CA ALA A 22 5.24 -6.74 9.21
C ALA A 22 5.62 -6.31 10.64
N SER A 23 4.77 -6.60 11.62
CA SER A 23 5.04 -6.32 13.04
C SER A 23 6.23 -7.14 13.55
N LEU A 24 6.30 -8.42 13.22
CA LEU A 24 7.48 -9.24 13.53
C LEU A 24 8.72 -8.66 12.84
N GLY A 25 8.61 -8.27 11.58
CA GLY A 25 9.71 -7.61 10.85
C GLY A 25 10.23 -6.37 11.57
N ALA A 26 9.31 -5.51 12.03
CA ALA A 26 9.64 -4.30 12.79
C ALA A 26 10.35 -4.61 14.13
N ILE A 27 9.89 -5.64 14.85
CA ILE A 27 10.52 -6.05 16.12
C ILE A 27 11.93 -6.60 15.85
N LEU A 28 12.09 -7.49 14.86
CA LEU A 28 13.41 -8.04 14.51
C LEU A 28 14.38 -6.95 14.01
N GLU A 29 13.89 -5.99 13.24
CA GLU A 29 14.69 -4.84 12.78
C GLU A 29 15.15 -3.98 13.97
N SER A 30 14.30 -3.77 14.99
CA SER A 30 14.67 -3.05 16.22
C SER A 30 15.75 -3.76 17.04
N ARG A 31 15.91 -5.06 16.85
CA ARG A 31 16.98 -5.88 17.44
C ARG A 31 18.27 -5.87 16.63
N GLY A 32 18.34 -5.08 15.56
CA GLY A 32 19.49 -4.94 14.68
C GLY A 32 19.62 -6.03 13.62
N ILE A 33 18.58 -6.83 13.38
CA ILE A 33 18.52 -7.85 12.34
C ILE A 33 18.10 -7.21 11.02
N LYS A 34 18.80 -7.51 9.93
CA LYS A 34 18.43 -7.04 8.61
C LYS A 34 17.30 -7.90 8.05
N VAL A 35 16.11 -7.33 7.96
CA VAL A 35 14.89 -8.04 7.56
C VAL A 35 14.49 -7.66 6.13
N THR A 36 13.99 -8.62 5.37
CA THR A 36 13.21 -8.39 4.15
C THR A 36 11.88 -9.15 4.22
N MET A 37 10.90 -8.70 3.44
CA MET A 37 9.59 -9.33 3.39
C MET A 37 9.22 -9.72 1.96
N LEU A 38 8.50 -10.83 1.82
CA LEU A 38 8.03 -11.32 0.53
C LEU A 38 6.55 -11.71 0.65
N LYS A 39 5.81 -11.42 -0.43
CA LYS A 39 4.41 -11.83 -0.59
C LYS A 39 4.30 -12.86 -1.71
N LEU A 40 3.64 -13.97 -1.42
CA LEU A 40 3.28 -15.02 -2.38
C LEU A 40 1.77 -15.01 -2.57
N ASP A 41 1.30 -14.56 -3.73
CA ASP A 41 -0.13 -14.43 -4.02
C ASP A 41 -0.64 -15.58 -4.90
N PRO A 42 -1.66 -16.32 -4.45
CA PRO A 42 -2.09 -17.55 -5.13
C PRO A 42 -2.97 -17.32 -6.38
N TYR A 43 -3.28 -16.07 -6.74
CA TYR A 43 -4.09 -15.79 -7.93
C TYR A 43 -3.27 -15.92 -9.24
N ILE A 44 -4.00 -16.15 -10.36
CA ILE A 44 -3.43 -16.39 -11.70
C ILE A 44 -3.06 -15.09 -12.43
N ASN A 45 -3.51 -13.94 -11.97
CA ASN A 45 -3.10 -12.66 -12.56
C ASN A 45 -1.57 -12.51 -12.48
N VAL A 46 -0.96 -12.01 -13.56
CA VAL A 46 0.48 -11.75 -13.59
C VAL A 46 0.85 -10.65 -12.59
N ASP A 47 0.02 -9.62 -12.53
CA ASP A 47 0.09 -8.56 -11.52
C ASP A 47 -1.32 -8.05 -11.17
N PRO A 48 -1.51 -7.27 -10.10
CA PRO A 48 -2.80 -6.73 -9.71
C PRO A 48 -3.21 -5.45 -10.47
N GLY A 49 -2.41 -4.96 -11.41
CA GLY A 49 -2.63 -3.67 -12.09
C GLY A 49 -3.97 -3.55 -12.82
N THR A 50 -4.52 -4.68 -13.31
CA THR A 50 -5.82 -4.74 -13.97
C THR A 50 -6.97 -5.22 -13.07
N MET A 51 -6.68 -5.52 -11.81
CA MET A 51 -7.69 -6.01 -10.87
C MET A 51 -8.59 -4.88 -10.37
N SER A 52 -9.84 -5.22 -10.07
CA SER A 52 -10.78 -4.27 -9.49
C SER A 52 -10.42 -3.96 -8.04
N PRO A 53 -10.31 -2.68 -7.65
CA PRO A 53 -10.11 -2.28 -6.25
C PRO A 53 -11.20 -2.80 -5.30
N PHE A 54 -12.39 -3.12 -5.81
CA PHE A 54 -13.48 -3.72 -5.04
C PHE A 54 -13.17 -5.15 -4.56
N GLN A 55 -12.31 -5.87 -5.26
CA GLN A 55 -11.98 -7.27 -4.94
C GLN A 55 -10.66 -7.40 -4.19
N HIS A 56 -9.67 -6.55 -4.50
CA HIS A 56 -8.29 -6.70 -4.02
C HIS A 56 -7.76 -5.50 -3.24
N GLY A 57 -8.55 -4.43 -3.08
CA GLY A 57 -8.08 -3.18 -2.47
C GLY A 57 -7.22 -2.35 -3.44
N GLU A 58 -6.40 -1.46 -2.89
CA GLU A 58 -5.53 -0.61 -3.71
C GLU A 58 -4.39 -1.42 -4.35
N VAL A 59 -3.97 -0.98 -5.53
CA VAL A 59 -2.73 -1.43 -6.17
C VAL A 59 -1.59 -0.58 -5.63
N PHE A 60 -0.68 -1.21 -4.87
CA PHE A 60 0.51 -0.55 -4.34
C PHE A 60 1.63 -0.57 -5.38
N VAL A 61 2.30 0.56 -5.58
CA VAL A 61 3.40 0.68 -6.56
C VAL A 61 4.73 0.87 -5.84
N THR A 62 5.73 0.09 -6.23
CA THR A 62 7.09 0.14 -5.70
C THR A 62 7.97 1.15 -6.45
N ASP A 63 9.17 1.45 -5.91
CA ASP A 63 10.10 2.39 -6.55
C ASP A 63 10.53 1.93 -7.95
N ASP A 64 10.68 0.63 -8.17
CA ASP A 64 11.03 0.02 -9.45
C ASP A 64 9.83 -0.25 -10.39
N GLY A 65 8.66 0.31 -10.04
CA GLY A 65 7.45 0.29 -10.88
C GLY A 65 6.70 -1.03 -10.89
N ALA A 66 6.89 -1.90 -9.88
CA ALA A 66 5.99 -3.03 -9.72
C ALA A 66 4.61 -2.59 -9.23
N GLU A 67 3.56 -3.06 -9.87
CA GLU A 67 2.20 -3.04 -9.34
C GLU A 67 2.02 -4.30 -8.47
N THR A 68 1.66 -4.11 -7.21
CA THR A 68 1.67 -5.17 -6.20
C THR A 68 0.44 -5.14 -5.32
N ASP A 69 0.26 -6.20 -4.54
CA ASP A 69 -0.75 -6.25 -3.49
C ASP A 69 -0.52 -5.16 -2.42
N LEU A 70 -1.60 -4.70 -1.79
CA LEU A 70 -1.59 -3.67 -0.75
C LEU A 70 -0.73 -4.03 0.48
N ASP A 71 -0.47 -5.33 0.70
CA ASP A 71 0.35 -5.79 1.83
C ASP A 71 1.79 -5.27 1.75
N LEU A 72 2.33 -5.03 0.53
CA LEU A 72 3.66 -4.43 0.40
C LEU A 72 3.70 -3.01 1.00
N GLY A 73 2.60 -2.28 0.93
CA GLY A 73 2.44 -1.01 1.63
C GLY A 73 2.52 -1.18 3.15
N HIS A 74 1.89 -2.22 3.70
CA HIS A 74 2.05 -2.54 5.13
C HIS A 74 3.51 -2.83 5.47
N TYR A 75 4.21 -3.63 4.65
CA TYR A 75 5.62 -3.93 4.90
C TYR A 75 6.47 -2.67 4.99
N GLU A 76 6.38 -1.77 4.00
CA GLU A 76 7.15 -0.52 3.98
C GLU A 76 6.79 0.46 5.11
N ARG A 77 5.58 0.39 5.68
CA ARG A 77 5.21 1.19 6.85
C ARG A 77 5.85 0.67 8.14
N PHE A 78 6.14 -0.63 8.23
CA PHE A 78 6.65 -1.27 9.43
C PHE A 78 8.17 -1.44 9.42
N ILE A 79 8.78 -1.83 8.29
CA ILE A 79 10.23 -1.99 8.19
C ILE A 79 10.88 -0.86 7.39
N SER A 80 12.18 -0.70 7.54
CA SER A 80 12.93 0.39 6.88
C SER A 80 13.29 0.06 5.43
N GLN A 81 13.19 -1.21 5.03
CA GLN A 81 13.52 -1.64 3.68
C GLN A 81 12.41 -1.28 2.70
N ARG A 82 12.79 -0.70 1.55
CA ARG A 82 11.89 -0.52 0.41
C ARG A 82 11.68 -1.85 -0.31
N MET A 83 10.43 -2.09 -0.70
CA MET A 83 10.03 -3.25 -1.48
C MET A 83 10.22 -2.99 -2.98
N GLY A 84 10.31 -4.06 -3.75
CA GLY A 84 10.44 -4.02 -5.20
C GLY A 84 9.87 -5.27 -5.86
N LYS A 85 10.07 -5.40 -7.18
CA LYS A 85 9.62 -6.55 -8.00
C LYS A 85 9.97 -7.91 -7.42
N ARG A 86 11.09 -7.99 -6.70
CA ARG A 86 11.56 -9.22 -6.07
C ARG A 86 10.86 -9.59 -4.77
N ASN A 87 9.94 -8.76 -4.29
CA ASN A 87 9.26 -8.94 -3.01
C ASN A 87 7.81 -9.40 -3.15
N ASN A 88 7.28 -9.47 -4.38
CA ASN A 88 5.93 -9.98 -4.65
C ASN A 88 5.96 -10.95 -5.83
N PHE A 89 5.40 -12.12 -5.64
CA PHE A 89 5.28 -13.16 -6.67
C PHE A 89 3.85 -13.70 -6.71
N THR A 90 3.25 -13.71 -7.90
CA THR A 90 1.94 -14.31 -8.13
C THR A 90 2.07 -15.71 -8.73
N THR A 91 1.05 -16.55 -8.57
CA THR A 91 0.98 -17.82 -9.29
C THR A 91 1.13 -17.60 -10.79
N GLY A 92 0.49 -16.55 -11.34
CA GLY A 92 0.58 -16.20 -12.77
C GLY A 92 2.02 -15.97 -13.22
N GLN A 93 2.79 -15.16 -12.50
CA GLN A 93 4.22 -14.91 -12.81
C GLN A 93 5.06 -16.18 -12.76
N ILE A 94 4.86 -17.03 -11.76
CA ILE A 94 5.62 -18.28 -11.61
C ILE A 94 5.31 -19.22 -12.78
N TYR A 95 4.04 -19.44 -13.10
CA TYR A 95 3.64 -20.31 -14.22
C TYR A 95 4.09 -19.74 -15.57
N GLU A 96 3.94 -18.44 -15.80
CA GLU A 96 4.43 -17.79 -17.01
C GLU A 96 5.94 -17.99 -17.19
N SER A 97 6.73 -17.84 -16.12
CA SER A 97 8.18 -18.07 -16.14
C SER A 97 8.51 -19.50 -16.56
N VAL A 98 7.86 -20.49 -15.93
CA VAL A 98 8.10 -21.92 -16.24
C VAL A 98 7.65 -22.27 -17.66
N ILE A 99 6.50 -21.78 -18.13
CA ILE A 99 6.01 -21.98 -19.49
C ILE A 99 6.98 -21.35 -20.51
N LYS A 100 7.46 -20.12 -20.27
CA LYS A 100 8.46 -19.48 -21.13
C LYS A 100 9.76 -20.29 -21.22
N LYS A 101 10.24 -20.84 -20.09
CA LYS A 101 11.43 -21.73 -20.06
C LYS A 101 11.18 -23.04 -20.85
N GLU A 102 10.01 -23.64 -20.68
CA GLU A 102 9.61 -24.84 -21.45
C GLU A 102 9.64 -24.55 -22.96
N ARG A 103 8.98 -23.46 -23.40
CA ARG A 103 8.94 -23.07 -24.82
C ARG A 103 10.30 -22.77 -25.42
N ARG A 104 11.28 -22.35 -24.61
CA ARG A 104 12.68 -22.15 -25.02
C ARG A 104 13.52 -23.44 -25.00
N GLY A 105 12.93 -24.57 -24.56
CA GLY A 105 13.62 -25.85 -24.49
C GLY A 105 14.61 -25.99 -23.32
N GLU A 106 14.53 -25.13 -22.31
CA GLU A 106 15.44 -25.13 -21.16
C GLU A 106 15.35 -26.41 -20.31
N TYR A 107 14.23 -27.13 -20.40
CA TYR A 107 14.04 -28.41 -19.70
C TYR A 107 14.48 -29.65 -20.52
N LEU A 108 15.10 -29.44 -21.68
CA LEU A 108 15.73 -30.51 -22.51
C LEU A 108 14.77 -31.68 -22.83
N GLY A 109 13.51 -31.38 -23.11
CA GLY A 109 12.50 -32.39 -23.49
C GLY A 109 11.90 -33.17 -22.31
N LYS A 110 12.21 -32.83 -21.06
CA LYS A 110 11.58 -33.44 -19.87
C LYS A 110 10.12 -33.04 -19.77
N THR A 111 9.31 -33.92 -19.19
CA THR A 111 7.95 -33.58 -18.78
C THR A 111 7.99 -32.53 -17.67
N VAL A 112 7.39 -31.36 -17.91
CA VAL A 112 7.32 -30.26 -16.93
C VAL A 112 6.07 -30.46 -16.07
N GLN A 113 6.24 -30.46 -14.74
CA GLN A 113 5.19 -30.73 -13.76
C GLN A 113 5.24 -29.70 -12.64
N VAL A 114 4.18 -29.63 -11.81
CA VAL A 114 4.13 -28.74 -10.65
C VAL A 114 5.31 -29.04 -9.70
N ILE A 115 5.52 -30.31 -9.38
CA ILE A 115 6.72 -30.78 -8.66
C ILE A 115 7.60 -31.51 -9.69
N PRO A 116 8.88 -31.11 -9.88
CA PRO A 116 9.59 -30.06 -9.13
C PRO A 116 9.57 -28.66 -9.79
N HIS A 117 9.09 -28.49 -11.04
CA HIS A 117 9.43 -27.32 -11.85
C HIS A 117 8.80 -26.01 -11.35
N ILE A 118 7.53 -26.05 -10.95
CA ILE A 118 6.85 -24.89 -10.36
C ILE A 118 7.39 -24.64 -8.95
N THR A 119 7.54 -25.69 -8.13
CA THR A 119 8.07 -25.54 -6.76
C THR A 119 9.52 -25.03 -6.77
N ASP A 120 10.36 -25.47 -7.71
CA ASP A 120 11.73 -24.97 -7.84
C ASP A 120 11.77 -23.49 -8.27
N GLU A 121 10.86 -23.06 -9.16
CA GLU A 121 10.75 -21.65 -9.55
C GLU A 121 10.30 -20.77 -8.36
N ILE A 122 9.35 -21.26 -7.55
CA ILE A 122 8.91 -20.57 -6.32
C ILE A 122 10.10 -20.44 -5.35
N LYS A 123 10.79 -21.54 -5.06
CA LYS A 123 11.97 -21.55 -4.16
C LYS A 123 13.07 -20.61 -4.66
N ALA A 124 13.36 -20.62 -5.96
CA ALA A 124 14.34 -19.72 -6.56
C ALA A 124 13.92 -18.25 -6.43
N SER A 125 12.63 -17.95 -6.62
CA SER A 125 12.09 -16.59 -6.46
C SER A 125 12.18 -16.12 -5.01
N VAL A 126 11.85 -16.97 -4.04
CA VAL A 126 11.99 -16.66 -2.60
C VAL A 126 13.46 -16.39 -2.26
N LYS A 127 14.39 -17.23 -2.73
CA LYS A 127 15.84 -17.05 -2.48
C LYS A 127 16.34 -15.73 -3.07
N ARG A 128 15.94 -15.37 -4.30
CA ARG A 128 16.30 -14.07 -4.91
C ARG A 128 15.76 -12.89 -4.12
N GLY A 129 14.50 -12.96 -3.67
CA GLY A 129 13.89 -11.90 -2.85
C GLY A 129 14.53 -11.75 -1.47
N ALA A 130 15.09 -12.84 -0.94
CA ALA A 130 15.76 -12.89 0.36
C ALA A 130 17.23 -12.44 0.34
N GLU A 131 17.82 -12.22 -0.83
CA GLU A 131 19.23 -11.86 -0.97
C GLU A 131 19.61 -10.62 -0.15
N GLY A 132 20.67 -10.78 0.63
CA GLY A 132 21.26 -9.69 1.42
C GLY A 132 20.55 -9.41 2.75
N ALA A 133 19.51 -10.17 3.13
CA ALA A 133 18.88 -10.11 4.44
C ALA A 133 19.41 -11.20 5.39
N ASP A 134 19.37 -10.92 6.70
CA ASP A 134 19.63 -11.93 7.72
C ASP A 134 18.40 -12.81 7.91
N VAL A 135 17.20 -12.21 7.91
CA VAL A 135 15.91 -12.89 7.99
C VAL A 135 15.00 -12.43 6.86
N ALA A 136 14.44 -13.39 6.14
CA ALA A 136 13.36 -13.17 5.17
C ALA A 136 12.05 -13.67 5.78
N ILE A 137 11.03 -12.80 5.82
CA ILE A 137 9.68 -13.14 6.25
C ILE A 137 8.83 -13.30 5.00
N ILE A 138 8.28 -14.49 4.78
CA ILE A 138 7.52 -14.85 3.59
C ILE A 138 6.05 -15.05 3.97
N GLU A 139 5.19 -14.15 3.56
CA GLU A 139 3.75 -14.29 3.72
C GLU A 139 3.17 -15.10 2.56
N VAL A 140 2.52 -16.21 2.88
CA VAL A 140 1.78 -17.00 1.91
C VAL A 140 0.32 -16.52 1.87
N GLY A 141 -0.10 -15.99 0.74
CA GLY A 141 -1.46 -15.55 0.48
C GLY A 141 -2.45 -16.72 0.45
N GLY A 142 -3.74 -16.38 0.52
CA GLY A 142 -4.81 -17.36 0.59
C GLY A 142 -4.97 -18.02 1.97
N THR A 143 -5.76 -19.08 2.00
CA THR A 143 -6.10 -19.85 3.21
C THR A 143 -5.57 -21.27 3.06
N VAL A 144 -4.98 -21.82 4.12
CA VAL A 144 -4.58 -23.24 4.14
C VAL A 144 -5.84 -24.11 3.95
N GLY A 145 -5.78 -25.01 2.98
CA GLY A 145 -6.92 -25.79 2.49
C GLY A 145 -7.42 -25.36 1.10
N ASP A 146 -7.13 -24.15 0.66
CA ASP A 146 -7.47 -23.68 -0.68
C ASP A 146 -6.52 -24.29 -1.73
N ILE A 147 -7.08 -24.70 -2.87
CA ILE A 147 -6.34 -25.36 -3.96
C ILE A 147 -5.25 -24.43 -4.51
N GLU A 148 -5.55 -23.15 -4.60
CA GLU A 148 -4.68 -22.14 -5.19
C GLU A 148 -3.35 -22.00 -4.44
N SER A 149 -3.35 -22.22 -3.13
CA SER A 149 -2.17 -22.04 -2.26
C SER A 149 -1.25 -23.28 -2.24
N LEU A 150 -1.70 -24.43 -2.72
CA LEU A 150 -0.97 -25.69 -2.60
C LEU A 150 0.45 -25.66 -3.18
N PRO A 151 0.72 -25.10 -4.39
CA PRO A 151 2.09 -25.05 -4.91
C PRO A 151 3.04 -24.22 -4.03
N PHE A 152 2.55 -23.12 -3.44
CA PHE A 152 3.34 -22.31 -2.50
C PHE A 152 3.61 -23.06 -1.20
N LEU A 153 2.58 -23.68 -0.63
CA LEU A 153 2.72 -24.48 0.61
C LEU A 153 3.69 -25.64 0.42
N GLU A 154 3.62 -26.35 -0.71
CA GLU A 154 4.57 -27.40 -1.04
C GLU A 154 6.01 -26.86 -1.21
N ALA A 155 6.17 -25.71 -1.87
CA ALA A 155 7.49 -25.09 -2.03
C ALA A 155 8.11 -24.69 -0.69
N ILE A 156 7.36 -24.06 0.23
CA ILE A 156 7.89 -23.69 1.56
C ILE A 156 8.16 -24.91 2.43
N ARG A 157 7.37 -25.99 2.30
CA ARG A 157 7.64 -27.27 2.95
C ARG A 157 9.00 -27.84 2.50
N GLN A 158 9.25 -27.86 1.19
CA GLN A 158 10.53 -28.28 0.63
C GLN A 158 11.67 -27.41 1.12
N MET A 159 11.51 -26.08 1.13
CA MET A 159 12.52 -25.15 1.65
C MET A 159 12.88 -25.43 3.10
N GLY A 160 11.91 -25.67 3.97
CA GLY A 160 12.20 -25.99 5.36
C GLY A 160 13.00 -27.29 5.55
N PHE A 161 12.80 -28.26 4.67
CA PHE A 161 13.62 -29.48 4.62
C PHE A 161 15.04 -29.22 4.09
N GLU A 162 15.14 -28.47 2.98
CA GLU A 162 16.42 -28.17 2.32
C GLU A 162 17.33 -27.28 3.18
N GLU A 163 16.77 -26.22 3.79
CA GLU A 163 17.51 -25.25 4.59
C GLU A 163 17.85 -25.78 6.01
N GLY A 164 17.08 -26.73 6.50
CA GLY A 164 17.27 -27.34 7.83
C GLY A 164 16.55 -26.63 8.96
N LYS A 165 16.39 -27.37 10.08
CA LYS A 165 15.50 -27.01 11.19
C LYS A 165 15.76 -25.65 11.84
N ASN A 166 17.00 -25.17 11.88
CA ASN A 166 17.37 -23.90 12.51
C ASN A 166 17.41 -22.74 11.50
N ASN A 167 17.02 -22.98 10.25
CA ASN A 167 17.01 -21.96 9.19
C ASN A 167 15.61 -21.65 8.67
N ALA A 168 14.59 -22.37 9.16
CA ALA A 168 13.19 -22.16 8.82
C ALA A 168 12.31 -22.17 10.08
N CYS A 169 11.38 -21.21 10.14
CA CYS A 169 10.36 -21.09 11.19
C CYS A 169 8.99 -20.94 10.54
N TYR A 170 8.00 -21.72 10.99
CA TYR A 170 6.64 -21.67 10.48
C TYR A 170 5.70 -21.03 11.50
N ILE A 171 5.12 -19.90 11.13
CA ILE A 171 4.10 -19.19 11.91
C ILE A 171 2.76 -19.39 11.21
N HIS A 172 1.74 -19.82 11.95
CA HIS A 172 0.42 -20.03 11.42
C HIS A 172 -0.61 -19.17 12.15
N LEU A 173 -1.31 -18.30 11.40
CA LEU A 173 -2.41 -17.50 11.91
C LEU A 173 -3.71 -18.29 11.86
N THR A 174 -4.48 -18.24 12.95
CA THR A 174 -5.78 -18.89 13.07
C THR A 174 -6.80 -17.99 13.76
N LEU A 175 -8.06 -18.39 13.75
CA LEU A 175 -9.15 -17.69 14.41
C LEU A 175 -9.64 -18.47 15.64
N LEU A 176 -9.80 -17.75 16.75
CA LEU A 176 -10.47 -18.22 17.97
C LEU A 176 -11.75 -17.39 18.19
N PRO A 177 -12.88 -17.79 17.62
CA PRO A 177 -14.10 -17.03 17.77
C PRO A 177 -14.68 -17.18 19.18
N TRP A 178 -15.12 -16.06 19.75
CA TRP A 178 -15.96 -16.05 20.94
C TRP A 178 -17.40 -16.35 20.55
N ILE A 179 -18.02 -17.29 21.23
CA ILE A 179 -19.42 -17.62 21.03
C ILE A 179 -20.23 -17.10 22.23
N PRO A 180 -20.94 -15.97 22.10
CA PRO A 180 -21.66 -15.34 23.23
C PRO A 180 -22.64 -16.25 23.94
N THR A 181 -23.36 -17.08 23.18
CA THR A 181 -24.34 -18.03 23.73
C THR A 181 -23.73 -19.17 24.52
N ALA A 182 -22.47 -19.53 24.25
CA ALA A 182 -21.72 -20.56 24.96
C ALA A 182 -20.82 -19.98 26.07
N GLY A 183 -20.57 -18.68 26.04
CA GLY A 183 -19.68 -17.99 26.99
C GLY A 183 -18.23 -18.47 26.94
N GLU A 184 -17.75 -18.91 25.74
CA GLU A 184 -16.39 -19.46 25.62
C GLU A 184 -15.75 -19.17 24.26
N LEU A 185 -14.40 -19.16 24.21
CA LEU A 185 -13.61 -19.20 23.00
C LEU A 185 -13.65 -20.62 22.39
N LYS A 186 -13.87 -20.71 21.08
CA LYS A 186 -13.89 -22.01 20.38
C LYS A 186 -12.53 -22.30 19.75
N THR A 187 -11.88 -23.34 20.23
CA THR A 187 -10.55 -23.78 19.76
C THR A 187 -10.61 -24.71 18.53
N LYS A 188 -11.79 -25.22 18.16
CA LYS A 188 -11.96 -26.16 17.04
C LYS A 188 -11.51 -25.59 15.69
N PRO A 189 -11.81 -24.33 15.29
CA PRO A 189 -11.33 -23.79 14.02
C PRO A 189 -9.80 -23.83 13.92
N THR A 190 -9.09 -23.44 14.98
CA THR A 190 -7.62 -23.51 15.08
C THR A 190 -7.11 -24.93 14.93
N GLN A 191 -7.72 -25.91 15.66
CA GLN A 191 -7.32 -27.32 15.59
C GLN A 191 -7.46 -27.87 14.16
N HIS A 192 -8.56 -27.57 13.46
CA HIS A 192 -8.79 -28.02 12.09
C HIS A 192 -7.80 -27.38 11.11
N SER A 193 -7.57 -26.07 11.21
CA SER A 193 -6.63 -25.37 10.34
C SER A 193 -5.19 -25.90 10.48
N VAL A 194 -4.75 -26.15 11.70
CA VAL A 194 -3.42 -26.76 11.94
C VAL A 194 -3.39 -28.21 11.42
N LYS A 195 -4.48 -28.96 11.54
CA LYS A 195 -4.56 -30.32 11.00
C LYS A 195 -4.36 -30.30 9.48
N GLU A 196 -5.03 -29.43 8.75
CA GLU A 196 -4.86 -29.27 7.29
C GLU A 196 -3.44 -28.89 6.91
N LEU A 197 -2.81 -27.95 7.63
CA LEU A 197 -1.41 -27.60 7.41
C LEU A 197 -0.46 -28.79 7.62
N ARG A 198 -0.73 -29.60 8.64
CA ARG A 198 0.05 -30.82 8.94
C ARG A 198 -0.16 -31.92 7.89
N GLU A 199 -1.33 -32.01 7.27
CA GLU A 199 -1.60 -32.96 6.16
C GLU A 199 -0.72 -32.63 4.93
N ILE A 200 -0.34 -31.37 4.74
CA ILE A 200 0.64 -30.94 3.72
C ILE A 200 2.07 -31.28 4.13
N GLY A 201 2.31 -31.61 5.40
CA GLY A 201 3.63 -31.91 5.96
C GLY A 201 4.34 -30.74 6.63
N ILE A 202 3.61 -29.68 6.97
CA ILE A 202 4.13 -28.52 7.69
C ILE A 202 3.64 -28.55 9.15
N GLN A 203 4.56 -28.66 10.10
CA GLN A 203 4.28 -28.47 11.52
C GLN A 203 4.56 -27.01 11.87
N PRO A 204 3.55 -26.23 12.33
CA PRO A 204 3.83 -24.87 12.78
C PRO A 204 4.69 -24.88 14.04
N ASP A 205 5.63 -23.94 14.11
CA ASP A 205 6.45 -23.68 15.31
C ASP A 205 5.73 -22.72 16.26
N ILE A 206 4.96 -21.79 15.70
CA ILE A 206 4.25 -20.73 16.43
C ILE A 206 2.82 -20.60 15.88
N LEU A 207 1.86 -20.41 16.77
CA LEU A 207 0.48 -20.08 16.45
C LEU A 207 0.18 -18.64 16.87
N LEU A 208 -0.29 -17.82 15.92
CA LEU A 208 -0.90 -16.53 16.21
C LEU A 208 -2.42 -16.70 16.16
N CYS A 209 -3.06 -16.67 17.30
CA CYS A 209 -4.48 -16.94 17.43
C CYS A 209 -5.26 -15.62 17.51
N ARG A 210 -5.91 -15.23 16.40
CA ARG A 210 -6.75 -14.02 16.37
C ARG A 210 -8.00 -14.20 17.22
N ALA A 211 -8.21 -13.29 18.15
CA ALA A 211 -9.35 -13.28 19.05
C ALA A 211 -9.72 -11.83 19.43
N ASP A 212 -10.96 -11.61 19.84
CA ASP A 212 -11.42 -10.32 20.36
C ASP A 212 -10.95 -10.05 21.81
N ARG A 213 -10.31 -11.05 22.44
CA ARG A 213 -9.85 -11.03 23.84
C ARG A 213 -8.64 -11.93 24.07
N ASN A 214 -7.99 -11.78 25.22
CA ASN A 214 -6.91 -12.66 25.64
C ASN A 214 -7.37 -14.11 25.74
N ILE A 215 -6.49 -15.04 25.37
CA ILE A 215 -6.73 -16.48 25.46
C ILE A 215 -6.43 -16.92 26.88
N PRO A 216 -7.42 -17.48 27.61
CA PRO A 216 -7.18 -18.05 28.92
C PRO A 216 -6.16 -19.19 28.87
N GLU A 217 -5.47 -19.42 29.99
CA GLU A 217 -4.39 -20.41 30.04
C GLU A 217 -4.87 -21.85 29.78
N GLU A 218 -6.09 -22.17 30.15
CA GLU A 218 -6.67 -23.50 29.91
C GLU A 218 -6.85 -23.75 28.39
N GLU A 219 -7.42 -22.80 27.66
CA GLU A 219 -7.58 -22.87 26.21
C GLU A 219 -6.23 -22.85 25.49
N ARG A 220 -5.26 -22.10 26.00
CA ARG A 220 -3.89 -22.07 25.48
C ARG A 220 -3.24 -23.46 25.58
N ARG A 221 -3.32 -24.12 26.72
CA ARG A 221 -2.82 -25.50 26.91
C ARG A 221 -3.56 -26.50 26.03
N LYS A 222 -4.85 -26.36 25.91
CA LYS A 222 -5.67 -27.20 25.02
C LYS A 222 -5.23 -27.05 23.56
N ILE A 223 -5.05 -25.83 23.07
CA ILE A 223 -4.54 -25.58 21.72
C ILE A 223 -3.16 -26.22 21.56
N ALA A 224 -2.24 -25.96 22.48
CA ALA A 224 -0.88 -26.49 22.46
C ALA A 224 -0.89 -28.03 22.33
N LEU A 225 -1.72 -28.71 23.12
CA LEU A 225 -1.83 -30.18 23.12
C LEU A 225 -2.32 -30.70 21.76
N PHE A 226 -3.39 -30.10 21.17
CA PHE A 226 -3.99 -30.58 19.92
C PHE A 226 -3.15 -30.24 18.69
N THR A 227 -2.36 -29.17 18.76
CA THR A 227 -1.59 -28.67 17.61
C THR A 227 -0.12 -29.08 17.65
N ASN A 228 0.32 -29.68 18.75
CA ASN A 228 1.73 -30.03 18.98
C ASN A 228 2.67 -28.80 18.88
N VAL A 229 2.22 -27.68 19.44
CA VAL A 229 2.98 -26.44 19.56
C VAL A 229 3.19 -26.15 21.03
N PRO A 230 4.38 -25.70 21.48
CA PRO A 230 4.61 -25.32 22.88
C PRO A 230 3.61 -24.25 23.35
N SER A 231 3.19 -24.33 24.62
CA SER A 231 2.17 -23.41 25.16
C SER A 231 2.59 -21.95 25.08
N GLU A 232 3.87 -21.67 25.27
CA GLU A 232 4.49 -20.34 25.13
C GLU A 232 4.50 -19.82 23.70
N ALA A 233 4.42 -20.70 22.71
CA ALA A 233 4.35 -20.35 21.29
C ALA A 233 2.90 -20.25 20.75
N VAL A 234 1.89 -20.38 21.63
CA VAL A 234 0.49 -20.06 21.31
C VAL A 234 0.21 -18.62 21.75
N ILE A 235 0.26 -17.70 20.82
CA ILE A 235 0.24 -16.25 21.05
C ILE A 235 -1.14 -15.68 20.74
N SER A 236 -1.65 -14.81 21.60
CA SER A 236 -2.91 -14.09 21.39
C SER A 236 -2.69 -12.91 20.43
N ALA A 237 -3.29 -12.95 19.26
CA ALA A 237 -3.35 -11.82 18.33
C ALA A 237 -4.68 -11.09 18.54
N ILE A 238 -4.76 -10.23 19.54
CA ILE A 238 -5.97 -9.52 19.90
C ILE A 238 -6.21 -8.30 18.99
N ASP A 239 -7.47 -7.92 18.85
CA ASP A 239 -7.85 -6.70 18.15
C ASP A 239 -7.27 -5.48 18.87
N ALA A 240 -6.69 -4.56 18.13
CA ALA A 240 -6.08 -3.34 18.66
C ALA A 240 -6.71 -2.11 18.00
N ASP A 241 -6.74 -0.98 18.74
CA ASP A 241 -7.27 0.30 18.25
C ASP A 241 -6.48 0.84 17.05
N SER A 242 -5.22 0.45 16.94
CA SER A 242 -4.32 0.80 15.82
C SER A 242 -3.36 -0.33 15.51
N ILE A 243 -3.13 -0.57 14.21
CA ILE A 243 -2.14 -1.56 13.74
C ILE A 243 -0.73 -1.28 14.29
N TYR A 244 -0.42 -0.03 14.61
CA TYR A 244 0.89 0.38 15.14
C TYR A 244 1.14 0.01 16.61
N GLN A 245 0.12 -0.52 17.30
CA GLN A 245 0.28 -1.13 18.63
C GLN A 245 0.72 -2.60 18.56
N ILE A 246 0.48 -3.25 17.42
CA ILE A 246 0.71 -4.69 17.26
C ILE A 246 2.17 -5.11 17.53
N PRO A 247 3.22 -4.36 17.10
CA PRO A 247 4.60 -4.73 17.46
C PRO A 247 4.82 -4.89 18.97
N GLY A 248 4.34 -3.93 19.77
CA GLY A 248 4.42 -4.02 21.24
C GLY A 248 3.65 -5.21 21.80
N LEU A 249 2.40 -5.41 21.37
CA LEU A 249 1.55 -6.51 21.85
C LEU A 249 2.11 -7.90 21.54
N LEU A 250 2.81 -8.07 20.43
CA LEU A 250 3.45 -9.34 20.06
C LEU A 250 4.79 -9.52 20.81
N HIS A 251 5.56 -8.45 20.99
CA HIS A 251 6.80 -8.46 21.76
C HIS A 251 6.55 -8.81 23.25
N ASP A 252 5.51 -8.24 23.85
CA ASP A 252 5.10 -8.54 25.23
C ASP A 252 4.81 -10.04 25.47
N GLN A 253 4.47 -10.77 24.40
CA GLN A 253 4.28 -12.22 24.41
C GLN A 253 5.51 -12.99 23.89
N MET A 254 6.67 -12.33 23.78
CA MET A 254 7.97 -12.94 23.45
C MET A 254 8.04 -13.54 22.03
N LEU A 255 7.21 -13.08 21.07
CA LEU A 255 7.20 -13.62 19.71
C LEU A 255 8.59 -13.60 19.05
N ASP A 256 9.28 -12.49 19.15
CA ASP A 256 10.62 -12.29 18.57
C ASP A 256 11.69 -13.15 19.26
N GLU A 257 11.58 -13.36 20.58
CA GLU A 257 12.49 -14.26 21.31
C GLU A 257 12.31 -15.70 20.86
N ILE A 258 11.05 -16.15 20.72
CA ILE A 258 10.74 -17.51 20.24
C ILE A 258 11.27 -17.70 18.82
N VAL A 259 11.09 -16.71 17.92
CA VAL A 259 11.62 -16.75 16.54
C VAL A 259 13.14 -16.77 16.54
N CYS A 260 13.80 -15.89 17.31
CA CYS A 260 15.26 -15.85 17.40
C CYS A 260 15.83 -17.16 17.95
N HIS A 261 15.22 -17.72 19.01
CA HIS A 261 15.62 -19.02 19.56
C HIS A 261 15.46 -20.15 18.53
N LYS A 262 14.30 -20.20 17.82
CA LYS A 262 14.05 -21.22 16.80
C LYS A 262 15.03 -21.17 15.65
N LEU A 263 15.46 -19.98 15.26
CA LEU A 263 16.38 -19.74 14.13
C LEU A 263 17.86 -19.69 14.56
N ASP A 264 18.15 -19.89 15.84
CA ASP A 264 19.51 -19.79 16.41
C ASP A 264 20.16 -18.43 16.07
N ILE A 265 19.43 -17.34 16.34
CA ILE A 265 19.87 -15.96 16.09
C ILE A 265 20.20 -15.29 17.42
N LEU A 266 21.44 -14.84 17.55
CA LEU A 266 21.84 -13.96 18.65
C LEU A 266 21.56 -12.50 18.25
N ALA A 267 20.63 -11.87 18.96
CA ALA A 267 20.21 -10.50 18.69
C ALA A 267 20.25 -9.64 19.96
N LYS A 268 20.26 -8.32 19.79
CA LYS A 268 20.11 -7.36 20.89
C LYS A 268 18.69 -7.43 21.45
N ALA A 269 18.46 -6.82 22.61
CA ALA A 269 17.12 -6.55 23.09
C ALA A 269 16.37 -5.64 22.11
N ALA A 270 15.05 -5.83 21.98
CA ALA A 270 14.23 -4.99 21.12
C ALA A 270 14.14 -3.55 21.66
N ASP A 271 14.22 -2.57 20.77
CA ASP A 271 13.93 -1.17 21.07
C ASP A 271 12.68 -0.72 20.30
N LEU A 272 11.55 -0.77 20.98
CA LEU A 272 10.24 -0.39 20.42
C LEU A 272 9.82 1.04 20.79
N SER A 273 10.73 1.87 21.32
CA SER A 273 10.44 3.23 21.78
C SER A 273 9.81 4.12 20.69
N SER A 274 10.15 3.92 19.42
CA SER A 274 9.53 4.62 18.29
C SER A 274 8.06 4.22 18.10
N TRP A 275 7.74 2.95 18.25
CA TRP A 275 6.37 2.42 18.13
C TRP A 275 5.50 2.84 19.32
N GLU A 276 6.06 2.88 20.53
CA GLU A 276 5.39 3.39 21.74
C GLU A 276 5.01 4.87 21.58
N LYS A 277 5.91 5.69 21.02
CA LYS A 277 5.64 7.12 20.72
C LYS A 277 4.50 7.27 19.71
N ILE A 278 4.49 6.46 18.65
CA ILE A 278 3.42 6.44 17.63
C ILE A 278 2.09 6.06 18.28
N ALA A 279 2.06 4.96 19.04
CA ALA A 279 0.86 4.51 19.74
C ALA A 279 0.34 5.55 20.74
N TYR A 280 1.25 6.20 21.46
CA TYR A 280 0.89 7.28 22.38
C TYR A 280 0.28 8.50 21.67
N ALA A 281 0.88 8.95 20.57
CA ALA A 281 0.38 10.08 19.78
C ALA A 281 -1.03 9.82 19.23
N LEU A 282 -1.27 8.60 18.72
CA LEU A 282 -2.59 8.20 18.23
C LEU A 282 -3.65 8.17 19.32
N LYS A 283 -3.27 7.75 20.54
CA LYS A 283 -4.19 7.68 21.68
C LYS A 283 -4.48 9.05 22.33
N ASN A 284 -3.55 10.00 22.20
CA ASN A 284 -3.58 11.28 22.91
C ASN A 284 -3.46 12.48 21.94
N PRO A 285 -4.32 12.61 20.92
CA PRO A 285 -4.28 13.76 20.01
C PRO A 285 -4.70 15.03 20.73
N LYS A 286 -4.03 16.15 20.45
CA LYS A 286 -4.35 17.48 21.01
C LYS A 286 -5.39 18.23 20.19
N HIS A 287 -5.52 17.90 18.92
CA HIS A 287 -6.37 18.57 17.95
C HIS A 287 -7.27 17.58 17.21
N LEU A 288 -8.37 18.06 16.64
CA LEU A 288 -9.23 17.32 15.73
C LEU A 288 -9.28 18.08 14.40
N VAL A 289 -9.07 17.39 13.27
CA VAL A 289 -9.15 17.95 11.92
C VAL A 289 -10.15 17.15 11.11
N ASN A 290 -11.09 17.83 10.43
CA ASN A 290 -12.09 17.22 9.55
C ASN A 290 -11.65 17.40 8.10
N ILE A 291 -11.37 16.31 7.41
CA ILE A 291 -10.95 16.32 6.01
C ILE A 291 -12.03 15.67 5.16
N ALA A 292 -12.55 16.42 4.17
CA ALA A 292 -13.39 15.85 3.12
C ALA A 292 -12.52 15.05 2.16
N PHE A 293 -12.79 13.78 2.04
CA PHE A 293 -12.18 12.87 1.07
C PHE A 293 -13.18 12.62 -0.05
N VAL A 294 -13.03 13.33 -1.18
CA VAL A 294 -14.00 13.28 -2.28
C VAL A 294 -13.57 12.25 -3.31
N GLY A 295 -14.17 11.07 -3.24
CA GLY A 295 -13.78 9.89 -4.04
C GLY A 295 -14.95 9.18 -4.70
N LYS A 296 -14.65 8.02 -5.35
CA LYS A 296 -15.64 7.14 -5.99
C LYS A 296 -15.93 5.85 -5.22
N TYR A 297 -14.95 5.31 -4.52
CA TYR A 297 -14.97 3.97 -3.93
C TYR A 297 -14.96 4.07 -2.41
N ILE A 298 -15.80 4.97 -1.89
CA ILE A 298 -15.80 5.35 -0.48
C ILE A 298 -16.30 4.24 0.46
N ASP A 299 -17.07 3.28 -0.06
CA ASP A 299 -17.61 2.17 0.74
C ASP A 299 -16.57 1.08 1.05
N LEU A 300 -15.39 1.15 0.42
CA LEU A 300 -14.31 0.18 0.58
C LEU A 300 -13.06 0.83 1.16
N ALA A 301 -12.86 0.60 2.46
CA ALA A 301 -11.72 1.16 3.22
C ALA A 301 -10.35 0.82 2.57
N ASP A 302 -10.23 -0.36 1.98
CA ASP A 302 -8.96 -0.82 1.41
C ASP A 302 -8.65 -0.27 0.02
N SER A 303 -9.62 0.38 -0.67
CA SER A 303 -9.37 1.01 -1.98
C SER A 303 -8.45 2.24 -1.91
N TYR A 304 -8.34 2.85 -0.73
CA TYR A 304 -7.52 4.03 -0.47
C TYR A 304 -6.64 3.84 0.78
N LYS A 305 -6.18 2.62 1.00
CA LYS A 305 -5.49 2.25 2.25
C LYS A 305 -4.26 3.11 2.51
N SER A 306 -3.35 3.25 1.55
CA SER A 306 -2.13 4.04 1.70
C SER A 306 -2.44 5.52 1.95
N LEU A 307 -3.47 6.06 1.30
CA LEU A 307 -3.86 7.46 1.45
C LEU A 307 -4.47 7.73 2.83
N THR A 308 -5.33 6.83 3.30
CA THR A 308 -5.87 6.89 4.66
C THR A 308 -4.75 6.82 5.71
N GLU A 309 -3.80 5.89 5.55
CA GLU A 309 -2.65 5.77 6.43
C GLU A 309 -1.75 7.02 6.38
N ALA A 310 -1.53 7.61 5.20
CA ALA A 310 -0.73 8.83 5.07
C ALA A 310 -1.34 10.03 5.84
N LEU A 311 -2.66 10.15 5.84
CA LEU A 311 -3.38 11.15 6.64
C LEU A 311 -3.26 10.86 8.15
N ILE A 312 -3.33 9.59 8.57
CA ILE A 312 -3.09 9.17 9.96
C ILE A 312 -1.65 9.50 10.38
N HIS A 313 -0.67 9.21 9.53
CA HIS A 313 0.73 9.54 9.80
C HIS A 313 0.94 11.05 9.96
N ALA A 314 0.33 11.86 9.10
CA ALA A 314 0.35 13.31 9.27
C ALA A 314 -0.28 13.74 10.61
N GLY A 315 -1.37 13.08 11.00
CA GLY A 315 -2.00 13.29 12.32
C GLY A 315 -1.05 13.02 13.49
N ILE A 316 -0.24 11.97 13.42
CA ILE A 316 0.79 11.65 14.44
C ILE A 316 1.77 12.83 14.58
N HIS A 317 2.27 13.35 13.47
CA HIS A 317 3.31 14.41 13.45
C HIS A 317 2.75 15.83 13.66
N THR A 318 1.43 16.02 13.60
CA THR A 318 0.75 17.28 13.94
C THR A 318 -0.03 17.21 15.24
N GLU A 319 0.15 16.13 16.02
CA GLU A 319 -0.58 15.85 17.27
C GLU A 319 -2.12 15.94 17.10
N SER A 320 -2.61 15.53 15.92
CA SER A 320 -4.00 15.69 15.52
C SER A 320 -4.69 14.34 15.30
N LYS A 321 -5.95 14.24 15.71
CA LYS A 321 -6.86 13.20 15.21
C LYS A 321 -7.43 13.69 13.89
N VAL A 322 -7.02 13.05 12.78
CA VAL A 322 -7.61 13.31 11.47
C VAL A 322 -8.88 12.49 11.33
N LYS A 323 -10.03 13.18 11.22
CA LYS A 323 -11.32 12.59 10.91
C LYS A 323 -11.58 12.71 9.41
N ILE A 324 -11.55 11.58 8.72
CA ILE A 324 -11.78 11.51 7.29
C ILE A 324 -13.29 11.36 7.06
N HIS A 325 -13.87 12.31 6.32
CA HIS A 325 -15.24 12.27 5.85
C HIS A 325 -15.25 11.84 4.40
N TYR A 326 -15.56 10.58 4.15
CA TYR A 326 -15.69 10.05 2.81
C TYR A 326 -16.96 10.56 2.17
N ILE A 327 -16.83 11.28 1.05
CA ILE A 327 -17.93 11.91 0.33
C ILE A 327 -17.91 11.38 -1.11
N ASP A 328 -19.03 10.78 -1.53
CA ASP A 328 -19.16 10.34 -2.91
C ASP A 328 -19.23 11.55 -3.85
N SER A 329 -18.39 11.52 -4.87
CA SER A 329 -18.36 12.59 -5.87
C SER A 329 -19.66 12.68 -6.69
N GLU A 330 -20.39 11.56 -6.87
CA GLU A 330 -21.71 11.55 -7.53
C GLU A 330 -22.76 12.23 -6.65
N ASP A 331 -22.66 12.15 -5.32
CA ASP A 331 -23.55 12.89 -4.40
C ASP A 331 -23.31 14.40 -4.54
N ILE A 332 -22.07 14.84 -4.75
CA ILE A 332 -21.79 16.27 -5.02
C ILE A 332 -22.37 16.70 -6.37
N GLU A 333 -22.33 15.87 -7.39
CA GLU A 333 -22.97 16.14 -8.68
C GLU A 333 -24.49 16.34 -8.54
N ALA A 334 -25.14 15.48 -7.75
CA ALA A 334 -26.58 15.48 -7.57
C ALA A 334 -27.06 16.57 -6.62
N ASN A 335 -26.35 16.80 -5.51
CA ASN A 335 -26.85 17.57 -4.34
C ASN A 335 -26.04 18.86 -4.07
N GLY A 336 -24.98 19.11 -4.85
CA GLY A 336 -24.09 20.26 -4.66
C GLY A 336 -23.09 20.10 -3.51
N THR A 337 -22.39 21.19 -3.17
CA THR A 337 -21.20 21.19 -2.30
C THR A 337 -21.49 21.44 -0.82
N SER A 338 -22.75 21.37 -0.36
CA SER A 338 -23.13 21.67 1.01
C SER A 338 -22.41 20.79 2.05
N ALA A 339 -22.14 19.53 1.73
CA ALA A 339 -21.39 18.60 2.58
C ALA A 339 -19.94 19.03 2.87
N LEU A 340 -19.41 20.02 2.12
CA LEU A 340 -18.05 20.52 2.29
C LEU A 340 -17.95 21.72 3.25
N ALA A 341 -19.08 22.26 3.72
CA ALA A 341 -19.13 23.55 4.43
C ALA A 341 -18.36 23.54 5.77
N ASP A 342 -18.37 22.41 6.47
CA ASP A 342 -17.76 22.27 7.81
C ASP A 342 -16.42 21.49 7.75
N MET A 343 -15.82 21.39 6.59
CA MET A 343 -14.56 20.69 6.40
C MET A 343 -13.38 21.65 6.53
N ASP A 344 -12.35 21.24 7.28
CA ASP A 344 -11.13 22.02 7.48
C ASP A 344 -10.22 21.97 6.23
N ALA A 345 -10.31 20.90 5.45
CA ALA A 345 -9.58 20.72 4.19
C ALA A 345 -10.30 19.74 3.26
N ILE A 346 -9.96 19.77 1.97
CA ILE A 346 -10.53 18.90 0.93
C ILE A 346 -9.40 18.17 0.21
N LEU A 347 -9.53 16.84 0.11
CA LEU A 347 -8.64 15.96 -0.63
C LEU A 347 -9.39 15.26 -1.76
N VAL A 348 -8.84 15.33 -2.98
CA VAL A 348 -9.34 14.57 -4.14
C VAL A 348 -8.27 13.56 -4.54
N PRO A 349 -8.54 12.24 -4.40
CA PRO A 349 -7.58 11.19 -4.65
C PRO A 349 -7.41 10.88 -6.14
N GLY A 350 -6.44 10.02 -6.43
CA GLY A 350 -6.27 9.35 -7.70
C GLY A 350 -7.46 8.47 -8.08
N GLY A 351 -7.47 8.04 -9.34
CA GLY A 351 -8.50 7.16 -9.90
C GLY A 351 -8.51 7.22 -11.42
N PHE A 352 -9.40 6.44 -12.03
CA PHE A 352 -9.58 6.36 -13.48
C PHE A 352 -11.06 6.45 -13.87
N GLY A 353 -11.33 6.87 -15.10
CA GLY A 353 -12.66 6.87 -15.73
C GLY A 353 -13.55 8.06 -15.35
N LYS A 354 -14.57 8.28 -16.16
CA LYS A 354 -15.42 9.49 -16.21
C LYS A 354 -16.38 9.65 -15.01
N ARG A 355 -16.76 8.56 -14.32
CA ARG A 355 -17.78 8.59 -13.26
C ARG A 355 -17.37 9.53 -12.11
N GLY A 356 -18.25 10.46 -11.71
CA GLY A 356 -18.05 11.36 -10.58
C GLY A 356 -17.01 12.47 -10.82
N THR A 357 -16.58 12.72 -12.05
CA THR A 357 -15.55 13.73 -12.33
C THR A 357 -16.07 15.16 -12.15
N GLU A 358 -17.30 15.45 -12.53
CA GLU A 358 -17.86 16.80 -12.38
C GLU A 358 -18.11 17.15 -10.90
N GLY A 359 -18.49 16.18 -10.06
CA GLY A 359 -18.59 16.39 -8.61
C GLY A 359 -17.23 16.68 -7.97
N LYS A 360 -16.17 15.98 -8.39
CA LYS A 360 -14.80 16.31 -7.97
C LYS A 360 -14.39 17.72 -8.42
N ILE A 361 -14.68 18.09 -9.67
CA ILE A 361 -14.42 19.46 -10.20
C ILE A 361 -15.20 20.49 -9.38
N ALA A 362 -16.46 20.22 -9.03
CA ALA A 362 -17.25 21.09 -8.16
C ALA A 362 -16.64 21.25 -6.75
N ALA A 363 -16.14 20.16 -6.16
CA ALA A 363 -15.44 20.21 -4.87
C ALA A 363 -14.13 21.02 -4.95
N ILE A 364 -13.37 20.89 -6.03
CA ILE A 364 -12.15 21.68 -6.30
C ILE A 364 -12.49 23.16 -6.45
N ALA A 365 -13.54 23.48 -7.21
CA ALA A 365 -14.04 24.85 -7.36
C ALA A 365 -14.47 25.44 -6.03
N TYR A 366 -15.13 24.64 -5.19
CA TYR A 366 -15.50 25.04 -3.82
C TYR A 366 -14.26 25.37 -2.99
N ALA A 367 -13.25 24.47 -2.96
CA ALA A 367 -12.00 24.66 -2.23
C ALA A 367 -11.32 25.97 -2.67
N ARG A 368 -11.14 26.17 -3.98
CA ARG A 368 -10.47 27.35 -4.53
C ARG A 368 -11.21 28.66 -4.21
N LYS A 369 -12.53 28.70 -4.40
CA LYS A 369 -13.34 29.91 -4.20
C LYS A 369 -13.48 30.28 -2.72
N ASN A 370 -13.64 29.28 -1.84
CA ASN A 370 -13.84 29.48 -0.40
C ASN A 370 -12.52 29.46 0.39
N LYS A 371 -11.38 29.33 -0.29
CA LYS A 371 -10.04 29.31 0.31
C LYS A 371 -9.84 28.19 1.33
N VAL A 372 -10.49 27.04 1.12
CA VAL A 372 -10.33 25.82 1.91
C VAL A 372 -9.08 25.08 1.43
N PRO A 373 -8.14 24.69 2.31
CA PRO A 373 -6.96 23.92 1.92
C PRO A 373 -7.30 22.72 1.04
N TYR A 374 -6.59 22.58 -0.07
CA TYR A 374 -6.86 21.58 -1.10
C TYR A 374 -5.62 20.76 -1.42
N LEU A 375 -5.76 19.44 -1.43
CA LEU A 375 -4.77 18.50 -1.94
C LEU A 375 -5.39 17.64 -3.05
N GLY A 376 -4.81 17.69 -4.26
CA GLY A 376 -5.16 16.82 -5.39
C GLY A 376 -4.04 15.82 -5.66
N ILE A 377 -4.38 14.54 -5.84
CA ILE A 377 -3.39 13.49 -6.12
C ILE A 377 -3.75 12.82 -7.45
N CYS A 378 -2.78 12.70 -8.37
CA CYS A 378 -2.90 12.05 -9.67
C CYS A 378 -4.13 12.59 -10.46
N LEU A 379 -5.23 11.86 -10.56
CA LEU A 379 -6.49 12.35 -11.13
C LEU A 379 -6.95 13.66 -10.46
N GLY A 380 -6.77 13.80 -9.14
CA GLY A 380 -7.10 15.03 -8.42
C GLY A 380 -6.34 16.26 -8.93
N MET A 381 -5.08 16.11 -9.34
CA MET A 381 -4.33 17.16 -10.01
C MET A 381 -4.90 17.48 -11.41
N GLN A 382 -5.16 16.45 -12.20
CA GLN A 382 -5.70 16.60 -13.56
C GLN A 382 -7.05 17.35 -13.55
N LEU A 383 -7.92 16.98 -12.60
CA LEU A 383 -9.22 17.67 -12.42
C LEU A 383 -9.05 19.10 -11.89
N ALA A 384 -8.02 19.38 -11.08
CA ALA A 384 -7.69 20.75 -10.66
C ALA A 384 -7.24 21.60 -11.84
N VAL A 385 -6.46 21.06 -12.78
CA VAL A 385 -6.10 21.75 -14.04
C VAL A 385 -7.34 22.02 -14.88
N ILE A 386 -8.26 21.06 -15.02
CA ILE A 386 -9.51 21.22 -15.76
C ILE A 386 -10.39 22.32 -15.11
N GLU A 387 -10.56 22.30 -13.79
CA GLU A 387 -11.31 23.32 -13.05
C GLU A 387 -10.71 24.71 -13.29
N PHE A 388 -9.38 24.82 -13.13
CA PHE A 388 -8.67 26.09 -13.31
C PHE A 388 -8.73 26.59 -14.75
N ALA A 389 -8.59 25.71 -15.71
CA ALA A 389 -8.72 26.02 -17.14
C ALA A 389 -10.11 26.60 -17.45
N ARG A 390 -11.18 25.94 -16.99
CA ARG A 390 -12.56 26.37 -17.22
C ARG A 390 -12.88 27.71 -16.55
N ASN A 391 -12.53 27.86 -15.29
CA ASN A 391 -13.02 28.95 -14.45
C ASN A 391 -12.06 30.13 -14.33
N ALA A 392 -10.74 29.92 -14.32
CA ALA A 392 -9.73 30.98 -14.22
C ALA A 392 -9.14 31.37 -15.59
N ALA A 393 -8.69 30.39 -16.38
CA ALA A 393 -8.11 30.66 -17.70
C ALA A 393 -9.14 30.85 -18.82
N LYS A 394 -10.45 30.71 -18.53
CA LYS A 394 -11.57 30.93 -19.48
C LYS A 394 -11.55 30.03 -20.72
N LEU A 395 -10.99 28.83 -20.58
CA LEU A 395 -11.03 27.78 -21.58
C LEU A 395 -12.35 27.00 -21.43
N ASN A 396 -13.41 27.51 -21.98
CA ASN A 396 -14.74 26.91 -21.86
C ASN A 396 -14.74 25.47 -22.38
N LEU A 397 -15.38 24.55 -21.63
CA LEU A 397 -15.44 23.13 -21.95
C LEU A 397 -14.08 22.38 -21.91
N ALA A 398 -13.03 22.99 -21.34
CA ALA A 398 -11.75 22.29 -21.15
C ALA A 398 -11.97 20.94 -20.45
N ASN A 399 -11.31 19.87 -20.92
CA ASN A 399 -11.49 18.52 -20.40
C ASN A 399 -10.23 17.67 -20.60
N SER A 400 -10.30 16.42 -20.13
CA SER A 400 -9.36 15.35 -20.45
C SER A 400 -9.85 14.53 -21.64
N THR A 401 -8.93 14.07 -22.49
CA THR A 401 -9.26 13.10 -23.56
C THR A 401 -9.79 11.77 -22.99
N GLU A 402 -9.53 11.46 -21.72
CA GLU A 402 -10.12 10.30 -21.04
C GLU A 402 -11.64 10.41 -20.89
N PHE A 403 -12.16 11.62 -20.68
CA PHE A 403 -13.57 11.84 -20.35
C PHE A 403 -14.39 12.39 -21.53
N ASP A 404 -13.75 13.20 -22.36
CA ASP A 404 -14.35 13.85 -23.53
C ASP A 404 -13.28 14.06 -24.63
N PRO A 405 -13.10 13.08 -25.53
CA PRO A 405 -12.16 13.19 -26.65
C PRO A 405 -12.49 14.33 -27.62
N GLU A 406 -13.74 14.77 -27.67
CA GLU A 406 -14.20 15.85 -28.57
C GLU A 406 -14.11 17.26 -27.94
N SER A 407 -13.59 17.35 -26.70
CA SER A 407 -13.43 18.65 -26.03
C SER A 407 -12.59 19.61 -26.88
N PRO A 408 -13.02 20.90 -27.04
CA PRO A 408 -12.26 21.90 -27.79
C PRO A 408 -10.93 22.28 -27.12
N HIS A 409 -10.79 22.00 -25.85
CA HIS A 409 -9.60 22.28 -25.05
C HIS A 409 -9.20 21.05 -24.25
N GLN A 410 -8.42 20.18 -24.86
CA GLN A 410 -7.90 18.96 -24.24
C GLN A 410 -6.68 19.29 -23.35
N VAL A 411 -6.96 19.87 -22.17
CA VAL A 411 -5.91 20.36 -21.23
C VAL A 411 -5.20 19.22 -20.49
N VAL A 412 -5.79 18.02 -20.52
CA VAL A 412 -5.19 16.77 -20.06
C VAL A 412 -5.35 15.74 -21.19
N GLY A 413 -4.32 15.00 -21.49
CA GLY A 413 -4.36 14.03 -22.59
C GLY A 413 -3.41 12.88 -22.41
N LEU A 414 -3.57 11.85 -23.26
CA LEU A 414 -2.67 10.72 -23.34
C LEU A 414 -1.35 11.21 -23.94
N ILE A 415 -0.22 10.74 -23.40
CA ILE A 415 1.08 10.97 -24.04
C ILE A 415 1.16 10.02 -25.24
N THR A 416 0.89 10.55 -26.41
CA THR A 416 0.88 9.78 -27.66
C THR A 416 2.25 9.73 -28.34
N GLU A 417 3.17 10.63 -27.97
CA GLU A 417 4.52 10.69 -28.54
C GLU A 417 5.58 10.75 -27.44
N TRP A 418 6.38 9.70 -27.33
CA TRP A 418 7.60 9.69 -26.52
C TRP A 418 8.79 9.83 -27.46
N GLN A 419 9.74 10.70 -27.10
CA GLN A 419 11.09 10.51 -27.60
C GLN A 419 11.78 9.46 -26.72
N ALA A 420 12.01 8.28 -27.25
CA ALA A 420 12.86 7.31 -26.59
C ALA A 420 14.27 7.89 -26.42
N ALA A 421 15.04 7.38 -25.46
CA ALA A 421 16.40 7.84 -25.18
C ALA A 421 17.36 7.74 -26.39
N ASP A 422 16.99 6.96 -27.41
CA ASP A 422 17.71 6.78 -28.69
C ASP A 422 17.23 7.77 -29.79
N GLY A 423 16.27 8.67 -29.48
CA GLY A 423 15.72 9.64 -30.41
C GLY A 423 14.60 9.11 -31.31
N SER A 424 14.16 7.85 -31.14
CA SER A 424 13.00 7.32 -31.85
C SER A 424 11.69 7.84 -31.21
N LYS A 425 10.69 8.14 -32.04
CA LYS A 425 9.33 8.47 -31.58
C LYS A 425 8.53 7.17 -31.44
N GLU A 426 8.23 6.73 -30.22
CA GLU A 426 7.23 5.70 -29.99
C GLU A 426 5.84 6.34 -29.97
N THR A 427 5.02 6.01 -30.99
CA THR A 427 3.60 6.39 -30.99
C THR A 427 2.81 5.34 -30.19
N ARG A 428 2.23 5.72 -29.08
CA ARG A 428 1.36 4.85 -28.29
C ARG A 428 -0.09 5.04 -28.75
N SER A 429 -0.73 3.96 -29.19
CA SER A 429 -2.14 3.92 -29.57
C SER A 429 -3.00 3.37 -28.43
N GLU A 430 -4.32 3.60 -28.48
CA GLU A 430 -5.29 3.01 -27.53
C GLU A 430 -5.28 1.48 -27.52
N ASP A 431 -4.82 0.84 -28.61
CA ASP A 431 -4.67 -0.62 -28.75
C ASP A 431 -3.38 -1.17 -28.15
N SER A 432 -2.51 -0.32 -27.59
CA SER A 432 -1.31 -0.78 -26.89
C SER A 432 -1.69 -1.50 -25.59
N ASP A 433 -0.91 -2.52 -25.22
CA ASP A 433 -1.09 -3.25 -23.97
C ASP A 433 -1.34 -2.28 -22.80
N LEU A 434 -2.51 -2.40 -22.18
CA LEU A 434 -2.96 -1.48 -21.14
C LEU A 434 -2.00 -1.40 -19.94
N GLY A 435 -1.25 -2.47 -19.63
CA GLY A 435 -0.18 -2.47 -18.62
C GLY A 435 1.10 -1.74 -19.08
N GLY A 436 1.41 -1.73 -20.38
CA GLY A 436 2.66 -1.20 -20.94
C GLY A 436 2.71 0.31 -21.17
N THR A 437 1.60 1.05 -20.99
CA THR A 437 1.52 2.49 -21.31
C THR A 437 1.53 3.41 -20.09
N MET A 438 1.55 2.87 -18.86
CA MET A 438 1.56 3.68 -17.64
C MET A 438 2.97 4.17 -17.28
N ARG A 439 3.06 5.39 -16.76
CA ARG A 439 4.22 5.81 -15.97
C ARG A 439 4.12 5.15 -14.60
N LEU A 440 5.12 4.36 -14.27
CA LEU A 440 5.17 3.56 -13.04
C LEU A 440 6.48 3.78 -12.30
N GLY A 441 6.41 3.73 -10.96
CA GLY A 441 7.57 3.79 -10.09
C GLY A 441 8.07 5.18 -9.76
N ALA A 442 9.20 5.22 -9.05
CA ALA A 442 9.78 6.45 -8.53
C ALA A 442 10.46 7.27 -9.62
N GLN A 443 10.17 8.56 -9.66
CA GLN A 443 10.79 9.51 -10.59
C GLN A 443 11.20 10.77 -9.85
N ALA A 444 12.42 11.20 -10.10
CA ALA A 444 13.01 12.39 -9.50
C ALA A 444 12.73 13.61 -10.36
N CYS A 445 12.13 14.65 -9.76
CA CYS A 445 11.79 15.89 -10.46
C CYS A 445 12.36 17.10 -9.71
N PRO A 446 13.00 18.06 -10.41
CA PRO A 446 13.46 19.30 -9.82
C PRO A 446 12.26 20.19 -9.43
N ILE A 447 12.42 20.90 -8.33
CA ILE A 447 11.40 21.84 -7.82
C ILE A 447 11.85 23.27 -8.09
N VAL A 448 10.90 24.10 -8.53
CA VAL A 448 11.11 25.52 -8.76
C VAL A 448 11.31 26.24 -7.43
N PRO A 449 12.40 27.02 -7.25
CA PRO A 449 12.64 27.78 -6.02
C PRO A 449 11.54 28.81 -5.72
N ASN A 450 11.37 29.13 -4.43
CA ASN A 450 10.39 30.11 -3.95
C ASN A 450 8.93 29.73 -4.20
N THR A 451 8.64 28.43 -4.23
CA THR A 451 7.30 27.85 -4.32
C THR A 451 6.93 27.17 -3.01
N MET A 452 5.64 26.89 -2.79
CA MET A 452 5.17 26.11 -1.64
C MET A 452 5.76 24.70 -1.69
N ALA A 453 5.88 24.11 -2.88
CA ALA A 453 6.53 22.82 -3.07
C ALA A 453 8.00 22.85 -2.61
N ALA A 454 8.73 23.95 -2.86
CA ALA A 454 10.12 24.11 -2.39
C ALA A 454 10.20 24.23 -0.86
N ASP A 455 9.21 24.85 -0.21
CA ASP A 455 9.13 24.88 1.25
C ASP A 455 8.93 23.49 1.85
N ILE A 456 8.22 22.60 1.14
CA ILE A 456 7.85 21.24 1.60
C ILE A 456 8.94 20.20 1.29
N TYR A 457 9.42 20.16 0.06
CA TYR A 457 10.33 19.13 -0.45
C TYR A 457 11.79 19.58 -0.62
N GLY A 458 12.04 20.88 -0.58
CA GLY A 458 13.36 21.44 -0.89
C GLY A 458 13.60 21.56 -2.40
N LYS A 459 14.74 21.04 -2.88
CA LYS A 459 15.17 21.24 -4.28
C LYS A 459 14.66 20.19 -5.26
N GLN A 460 14.20 19.05 -4.78
CA GLN A 460 13.86 17.90 -5.59
C GLN A 460 12.80 17.04 -4.88
N VAL A 461 11.90 16.47 -5.64
CA VAL A 461 10.96 15.44 -5.19
C VAL A 461 11.29 14.12 -5.90
N ASN A 462 11.11 13.00 -5.23
CA ASN A 462 11.25 11.66 -5.80
C ASN A 462 10.11 10.79 -5.29
N GLU A 463 9.07 10.63 -6.11
CA GLU A 463 7.84 9.97 -5.74
C GLU A 463 7.37 8.99 -6.81
N ARG A 464 6.49 8.07 -6.42
CA ARG A 464 5.99 6.99 -7.27
C ARG A 464 4.82 7.45 -8.13
N HIS A 465 4.80 6.99 -9.37
CA HIS A 465 3.78 7.28 -10.37
C HIS A 465 2.94 6.04 -10.68
N ARG A 466 1.67 6.28 -11.05
CA ARG A 466 0.74 5.30 -11.59
C ARG A 466 -0.34 6.01 -12.41
N HIS A 467 -0.02 6.44 -13.63
CA HIS A 467 -0.96 7.15 -14.50
C HIS A 467 -0.57 7.09 -15.97
N ARG A 468 -1.52 7.42 -16.86
CA ARG A 468 -1.35 7.46 -18.32
C ARG A 468 -1.54 8.84 -18.88
N TYR A 469 -2.41 9.64 -18.27
CA TYR A 469 -2.78 10.97 -18.72
C TYR A 469 -1.92 12.01 -18.03
N GLU A 470 -1.62 13.08 -18.79
CA GLU A 470 -0.74 14.18 -18.37
C GLU A 470 -1.34 15.52 -18.73
N VAL A 471 -0.90 16.56 -18.04
CA VAL A 471 -1.24 17.93 -18.41
C VAL A 471 -0.63 18.26 -19.77
N ASN A 472 -1.47 18.74 -20.69
CA ASN A 472 -1.06 19.07 -22.05
C ASN A 472 -0.21 20.36 -22.06
N ASN A 473 1.06 20.22 -22.45
CA ASN A 473 2.03 21.31 -22.45
C ASN A 473 1.62 22.51 -23.33
N HIS A 474 0.76 22.31 -24.34
CA HIS A 474 0.23 23.37 -25.19
C HIS A 474 -0.50 24.45 -24.38
N TYR A 475 -1.15 24.09 -23.27
CA TYR A 475 -1.95 25.03 -22.47
C TYR A 475 -1.18 25.62 -21.27
N VAL A 476 0.03 25.13 -20.96
CA VAL A 476 0.78 25.50 -19.75
C VAL A 476 1.00 27.02 -19.65
N GLU A 477 1.42 27.68 -20.70
CA GLU A 477 1.67 29.12 -20.65
C GLU A 477 0.39 29.94 -20.44
N GLN A 478 -0.74 29.47 -20.97
CA GLN A 478 -2.04 30.11 -20.75
C GLN A 478 -2.54 29.92 -19.33
N LEU A 479 -2.30 28.74 -18.73
CA LEU A 479 -2.62 28.47 -17.32
C LEU A 479 -1.75 29.31 -16.38
N LYS A 480 -0.44 29.44 -16.67
CA LYS A 480 0.47 30.32 -15.91
C LYS A 480 0.07 31.79 -15.99
N ALA A 481 -0.31 32.26 -17.17
CA ALA A 481 -0.80 33.63 -17.35
C ALA A 481 -2.09 33.92 -16.56
N ALA A 482 -2.91 32.89 -16.31
CA ALA A 482 -4.09 32.98 -15.44
C ALA A 482 -3.78 32.86 -13.94
N GLY A 483 -2.51 32.63 -13.56
CA GLY A 483 -2.05 32.60 -12.18
C GLY A 483 -1.78 31.22 -11.58
N LEU A 484 -1.79 30.14 -12.37
CA LEU A 484 -1.36 28.82 -11.91
C LEU A 484 0.18 28.77 -11.83
N ILE A 485 0.73 28.22 -10.76
CA ILE A 485 2.16 27.96 -10.61
C ILE A 485 2.40 26.48 -10.93
N ILE A 486 3.36 26.20 -11.82
CA ILE A 486 3.89 24.86 -12.06
C ILE A 486 5.19 24.77 -11.24
N SER A 487 5.14 24.06 -10.11
CA SER A 487 6.24 24.02 -9.12
C SER A 487 7.26 22.92 -9.38
N ALA A 488 6.90 21.89 -10.15
CA ALA A 488 7.82 20.84 -10.57
C ALA A 488 7.47 20.31 -11.94
N ARG A 489 8.49 19.90 -12.70
CA ARG A 489 8.35 19.28 -14.02
C ARG A 489 9.37 18.16 -14.17
N THR A 490 9.06 17.17 -15.03
CA THR A 490 10.06 16.15 -15.36
C THR A 490 11.26 16.77 -16.10
N PRO A 491 12.48 16.26 -15.85
CA PRO A 491 13.68 16.86 -16.43
C PRO A 491 13.85 16.61 -17.93
N THR A 492 13.25 15.56 -18.47
CA THR A 492 13.43 15.12 -19.87
C THR A 492 12.23 15.44 -20.75
N GLU A 493 11.03 15.07 -20.33
CA GLU A 493 9.80 15.21 -21.12
C GLU A 493 9.08 16.54 -20.84
N ASP A 494 9.56 17.29 -19.87
CA ASP A 494 8.98 18.58 -19.45
C ASP A 494 7.49 18.49 -19.06
N LEU A 495 7.09 17.40 -18.36
CA LEU A 495 5.72 17.17 -17.90
C LEU A 495 5.45 17.81 -16.56
N CYS A 496 4.22 18.28 -16.34
CA CYS A 496 3.80 18.91 -15.09
C CYS A 496 3.67 17.86 -13.97
N GLU A 497 4.40 18.05 -12.87
CA GLU A 497 4.40 17.15 -11.72
C GLU A 497 3.71 17.74 -10.50
N ILE A 498 3.85 19.05 -10.27
CA ILE A 498 3.21 19.76 -9.16
C ILE A 498 2.62 21.07 -9.67
N ILE A 499 1.38 21.34 -9.29
CA ILE A 499 0.74 22.63 -9.46
C ILE A 499 0.35 23.22 -8.11
N GLU A 500 0.37 24.55 -8.01
CA GLU A 500 -0.06 25.25 -6.80
C GLU A 500 -0.63 26.65 -7.14
N LEU A 501 -1.37 27.22 -6.19
CA LEU A 501 -1.78 28.62 -6.27
C LEU A 501 -0.88 29.49 -5.37
N PRO A 502 -0.63 30.75 -5.77
CA PRO A 502 0.13 31.68 -4.95
C PRO A 502 -0.48 31.85 -3.55
N LYS A 503 0.32 31.90 -2.51
CA LYS A 503 -0.14 32.15 -1.11
C LYS A 503 -0.95 33.46 -0.98
N SER A 504 -0.74 34.42 -1.87
CA SER A 504 -1.51 35.68 -1.93
C SER A 504 -2.95 35.48 -2.38
N SER A 505 -3.22 34.45 -3.19
CA SER A 505 -4.57 34.15 -3.72
C SER A 505 -5.29 33.06 -2.92
N HIS A 506 -4.56 32.04 -2.45
CA HIS A 506 -5.10 30.91 -1.70
C HIS A 506 -4.15 30.49 -0.57
N PRO A 507 -4.62 30.24 0.66
CA PRO A 507 -3.75 29.91 1.80
C PRO A 507 -2.96 28.62 1.59
N TRP A 508 -3.56 27.57 1.02
CA TRP A 508 -2.90 26.34 0.69
C TRP A 508 -3.67 25.57 -0.41
N PHE A 509 -3.16 25.56 -1.61
CA PHE A 509 -3.73 24.82 -2.73
C PHE A 509 -2.60 24.18 -3.52
N MET A 510 -2.54 22.87 -3.49
CA MET A 510 -1.50 22.09 -4.16
C MET A 510 -2.09 20.82 -4.75
N ALA A 511 -1.57 20.42 -5.92
CA ALA A 511 -1.88 19.12 -6.46
C ALA A 511 -0.66 18.51 -7.15
N VAL A 512 -0.55 17.19 -7.10
CA VAL A 512 0.61 16.41 -7.54
C VAL A 512 0.18 15.29 -8.48
N GLN A 513 0.99 15.00 -9.51
CA GLN A 513 0.71 13.93 -10.47
C GLN A 513 1.09 12.55 -9.92
N PHE A 514 2.08 12.49 -9.07
CA PHE A 514 2.55 11.28 -8.40
C PHE A 514 1.70 10.90 -7.18
N HIS A 515 2.01 9.75 -6.57
CA HIS A 515 1.31 9.17 -5.43
C HIS A 515 2.18 9.21 -4.16
N PRO A 516 2.18 10.32 -3.40
CA PRO A 516 3.02 10.49 -2.21
C PRO A 516 2.58 9.58 -1.05
N GLU A 517 1.36 9.05 -1.09
CA GLU A 517 0.84 8.12 -0.08
C GLU A 517 1.64 6.82 -0.01
N PHE A 518 2.22 6.36 -1.13
CA PHE A 518 2.99 5.11 -1.17
C PHE A 518 4.31 5.18 -0.41
N THR A 519 4.84 6.38 -0.18
CA THR A 519 6.12 6.58 0.54
C THR A 519 5.95 7.02 1.99
N SER A 520 4.70 7.24 2.42
CA SER A 520 4.38 7.65 3.79
C SER A 520 4.56 6.52 4.80
N ASN A 521 5.16 6.82 5.96
CA ASN A 521 5.30 5.87 7.06
C ASN A 521 5.05 6.56 8.42
N PRO A 522 4.69 5.80 9.48
CA PRO A 522 4.31 6.40 10.76
C PRO A 522 5.48 7.04 11.53
N ARG A 523 6.73 6.59 11.30
CA ARG A 523 7.91 7.03 12.06
C ARG A 523 8.35 8.44 11.68
N THR A 524 8.31 8.78 10.39
CA THR A 524 8.75 10.07 9.87
C THR A 524 7.63 10.91 9.25
N GLY A 525 6.47 10.32 9.02
CA GLY A 525 5.39 10.94 8.25
C GLY A 525 5.76 11.10 6.77
N HIS A 526 4.99 11.93 6.09
CA HIS A 526 5.30 12.39 4.75
C HIS A 526 5.16 13.92 4.70
N PRO A 527 6.14 14.65 4.15
CA PRO A 527 6.18 16.13 4.26
C PRO A 527 4.93 16.80 3.65
N LEU A 528 4.43 16.31 2.52
CA LEU A 528 3.25 16.88 1.87
C LEU A 528 1.98 16.71 2.73
N PHE A 529 1.73 15.51 3.26
CA PHE A 529 0.56 15.25 4.09
C PHE A 529 0.64 16.00 5.43
N THR A 530 1.84 16.09 6.01
CA THR A 530 2.06 16.88 7.23
C THR A 530 1.78 18.36 6.99
N ALA A 531 2.24 18.93 5.86
CA ALA A 531 1.94 20.31 5.48
C ALA A 531 0.44 20.52 5.21
N PHE A 532 -0.23 19.57 4.56
CA PHE A 532 -1.66 19.63 4.28
C PHE A 532 -2.50 19.62 5.57
N VAL A 533 -2.22 18.71 6.51
CA VAL A 533 -2.92 18.65 7.80
C VAL A 533 -2.63 19.89 8.65
N SER A 534 -1.40 20.42 8.61
CA SER A 534 -1.06 21.70 9.26
C SER A 534 -1.85 22.87 8.68
N ALA A 535 -2.03 22.90 7.35
CA ALA A 535 -2.85 23.93 6.71
C ALA A 535 -4.34 23.80 7.11
N ALA A 536 -4.85 22.56 7.22
CA ALA A 536 -6.21 22.30 7.70
C ALA A 536 -6.40 22.79 9.14
N LEU A 537 -5.43 22.55 10.03
CA LEU A 537 -5.42 23.07 11.40
C LEU A 537 -5.48 24.62 11.44
N ALA A 538 -4.70 25.27 10.59
CA ALA A 538 -4.67 26.73 10.50
C ALA A 538 -5.96 27.32 9.93
N ASN A 539 -6.68 26.57 9.10
CA ASN A 539 -7.96 26.97 8.49
C ASN A 539 -9.16 26.75 9.43
N LYS A 540 -8.98 26.02 10.50
CA LYS A 540 -10.06 25.66 11.41
C LYS A 540 -10.78 26.91 11.93
N LYS A 541 -12.08 27.02 11.63
CA LYS A 541 -12.94 28.05 12.21
C LYS A 541 -13.14 27.71 13.69
N HIS A 542 -12.79 28.63 14.59
CA HIS A 542 -12.95 28.51 16.04
C HIS A 542 -14.42 28.39 16.44
#